data_49d6effd5290ca22c1e7f79bd1ca3afd
#
_entry.id   49d6effd5290ca22c1e7f79bd1ca3afd
#
_cell.length_a   1.000
_cell.length_b   1.000
_cell.length_c   1.000
_cell.angle_alpha   90.00
_cell.angle_beta   90.00
_cell.angle_gamma   90.00
#
_symmetry.space_group_name_H-M   'P 1'
#
loop_
_entity.id
_entity.type
_entity.pdbx_description
1 polymer ?
#
loop_
_entity_poly.entity_id
_entity_poly.type
_entity_poly.pdbx_seq_one_letter_code
_entity_poly.pdbx_strand_id
1 'polypeptide(L)'
;VPTHMIGNDAFQEADIVGITRPCTKHNYLVKDVNILPNVIHSAFFIAKNGRPGPVLVDIPKDIQTFKAVYKGKKNTKVISYYKPNLKPNINQIDQFIKLLENSEKPIFYVGGGVINSGEVASKNLFKLIKSTGFPCTQTLMGLGAYPTSDNQCVGMLGMHGTYEANMSICLLYTSPSPRDSVLSR
;
A
#
# COMPACT_ATOMS: atom_id res chain seq x y z
N VAL A 1 -10.31 13.47 26.50
CA VAL A 1 -10.55 13.21 27.94
C VAL A 1 -9.31 12.57 28.57
N PRO A 2 -9.15 12.62 29.93
CA PRO A 2 -8.11 11.85 30.63
C PRO A 2 -8.35 10.34 30.56
N THR A 3 -7.30 9.54 30.74
CA THR A 3 -7.38 8.07 30.60
C THR A 3 -8.43 7.40 31.49
N HIS A 4 -8.62 7.90 32.73
CA HIS A 4 -9.60 7.33 33.67
C HIS A 4 -11.05 7.62 33.33
N MET A 5 -11.31 8.55 32.41
CA MET A 5 -12.66 8.91 31.95
C MET A 5 -13.04 8.24 30.65
N ILE A 6 -12.10 7.59 29.97
CA ILE A 6 -12.35 6.93 28.68
C ILE A 6 -13.37 5.80 28.85
N GLY A 7 -14.43 5.83 28.05
CA GLY A 7 -15.52 4.86 28.06
C GLY A 7 -16.63 5.16 29.07
N ASN A 8 -16.61 6.32 29.73
CA ASN A 8 -17.64 6.74 30.69
C ASN A 8 -18.62 7.79 30.14
N ASP A 9 -18.61 8.01 28.82
CA ASP A 9 -19.43 9.03 28.15
C ASP A 9 -19.21 10.45 28.76
N ALA A 10 -17.94 10.76 29.00
CA ALA A 10 -17.54 12.01 29.61
C ALA A 10 -17.77 13.21 28.68
N PHE A 11 -17.87 14.41 29.26
CA PHE A 11 -17.98 15.64 28.46
C PHE A 11 -16.87 15.75 27.40
N GLN A 12 -17.26 15.97 26.15
CA GLN A 12 -16.38 16.01 24.97
C GLN A 12 -15.61 14.69 24.70
N GLU A 13 -16.07 13.56 25.21
CA GLU A 13 -15.54 12.28 24.81
C GLU A 13 -16.03 11.90 23.41
N ALA A 14 -15.13 11.34 22.60
CA ALA A 14 -15.44 10.70 21.33
C ALA A 14 -14.56 9.47 21.18
N ASP A 15 -15.12 8.38 20.63
CA ASP A 15 -14.33 7.20 20.26
C ASP A 15 -13.56 7.46 18.96
N ILE A 16 -12.46 8.22 19.09
CA ILE A 16 -11.60 8.60 17.96
C ILE A 16 -11.02 7.36 17.26
N VAL A 17 -10.65 6.33 18.02
CA VAL A 17 -10.13 5.08 17.47
C VAL A 17 -11.19 4.36 16.65
N GLY A 18 -12.43 4.26 17.18
CA GLY A 18 -13.54 3.63 16.47
C GLY A 18 -13.91 4.38 15.19
N ILE A 19 -14.03 5.72 15.28
CA ILE A 19 -14.38 6.59 14.14
C ILE A 19 -13.32 6.50 13.03
N THR A 20 -12.05 6.46 13.38
CA THR A 20 -10.94 6.52 12.42
C THR A 20 -10.46 5.15 11.92
N ARG A 21 -10.91 4.07 12.53
CA ARG A 21 -10.53 2.70 12.17
C ARG A 21 -10.75 2.36 10.70
N PRO A 22 -11.88 2.68 10.06
CA PRO A 22 -12.12 2.33 8.66
C PRO A 22 -11.31 3.17 7.66
N CYS A 23 -10.81 4.34 8.03
CA CYS A 23 -10.08 5.24 7.13
C CYS A 23 -8.58 5.35 7.43
N THR A 24 -8.07 4.60 8.40
CA THR A 24 -6.64 4.58 8.74
C THR A 24 -6.05 3.19 8.65
N LYS A 25 -4.75 3.12 8.44
CA LYS A 25 -4.01 1.87 8.35
C LYS A 25 -3.86 1.20 9.72
N HIS A 26 -3.73 1.99 10.77
CA HIS A 26 -3.68 1.55 12.17
C HIS A 26 -3.98 2.70 13.12
N ASN A 27 -4.44 2.36 14.33
CA ASN A 27 -4.76 3.32 15.38
C ASN A 27 -4.11 2.89 16.68
N TYR A 28 -3.65 3.85 17.45
CA TYR A 28 -3.16 3.67 18.80
C TYR A 28 -3.92 4.57 19.78
N LEU A 29 -4.28 4.03 20.94
CA LEU A 29 -4.69 4.78 22.10
C LEU A 29 -3.59 4.63 23.17
N VAL A 30 -2.92 5.72 23.52
CA VAL A 30 -1.79 5.71 24.46
C VAL A 30 -2.31 5.89 25.87
N LYS A 31 -2.23 4.85 26.71
CA LYS A 31 -2.65 4.87 28.11
C LYS A 31 -1.49 4.94 29.12
N ASP A 32 -0.25 4.87 28.64
CA ASP A 32 0.96 4.96 29.45
C ASP A 32 2.02 5.80 28.72
N VAL A 33 2.50 6.85 29.37
CA VAL A 33 3.51 7.77 28.81
C VAL A 33 4.82 7.04 28.48
N ASN A 34 5.16 5.99 29.21
CA ASN A 34 6.40 5.24 29.01
C ASN A 34 6.43 4.48 27.67
N ILE A 35 5.27 4.11 27.13
CA ILE A 35 5.19 3.45 25.83
C ILE A 35 5.08 4.42 24.66
N LEU A 36 4.79 5.71 24.90
CA LEU A 36 4.57 6.72 23.87
C LEU A 36 5.70 6.78 22.83
N PRO A 37 6.99 6.79 23.19
CA PRO A 37 8.06 6.79 22.20
C PRO A 37 8.02 5.59 21.26
N ASN A 38 7.72 4.41 21.80
CA ASN A 38 7.61 3.17 21.02
C ASN A 38 6.40 3.19 20.09
N VAL A 39 5.27 3.71 20.55
CA VAL A 39 4.06 3.89 19.74
C VAL A 39 4.34 4.81 18.57
N ILE A 40 4.99 5.96 18.79
CA ILE A 40 5.35 6.90 17.73
C ILE A 40 6.25 6.24 16.68
N HIS A 41 7.31 5.55 17.11
CA HIS A 41 8.18 4.82 16.18
C HIS A 41 7.42 3.76 15.36
N SER A 42 6.54 3.00 16.02
CA SER A 42 5.71 1.98 15.37
C SER A 42 4.73 2.60 14.39
N ALA A 43 4.12 3.73 14.73
CA ALA A 43 3.20 4.47 13.87
C ALA A 43 3.88 4.90 12.56
N PHE A 44 5.06 5.51 12.65
CA PHE A 44 5.83 5.88 11.46
C PHE A 44 6.28 4.67 10.64
N PHE A 45 6.68 3.60 11.29
CA PHE A 45 7.05 2.37 10.59
C PHE A 45 5.88 1.79 9.81
N ILE A 46 4.70 1.66 10.43
CA ILE A 46 3.49 1.13 9.77
C ILE A 46 3.05 2.06 8.64
N ALA A 47 3.06 3.37 8.86
CA ALA A 47 2.65 4.35 7.87
C ALA A 47 3.46 4.24 6.57
N LYS A 48 4.77 4.01 6.68
CA LYS A 48 5.71 3.99 5.54
C LYS A 48 5.83 2.64 4.84
N ASN A 49 5.64 1.52 5.54
CA ASN A 49 5.93 0.19 5.02
C ASN A 49 4.72 -0.49 4.39
N GLY A 50 4.94 -1.35 3.40
CA GLY A 50 3.89 -1.92 2.58
C GLY A 50 3.19 -0.83 1.76
N ARG A 51 1.86 -0.91 1.61
CA ARG A 51 1.10 0.20 1.03
C ARG A 51 1.10 1.37 2.04
N PRO A 52 1.70 2.52 1.72
CA PRO A 52 1.70 3.67 2.61
C PRO A 52 0.27 4.13 2.96
N GLY A 53 0.08 4.59 4.19
CA GLY A 53 -1.22 5.06 4.63
C GLY A 53 -1.17 5.71 6.01
N PRO A 54 -2.21 6.45 6.40
CA PRO A 54 -2.25 7.19 7.65
C PRO A 54 -2.31 6.25 8.86
N VAL A 55 -1.65 6.65 9.94
CA VAL A 55 -1.74 6.00 11.25
C VAL A 55 -2.10 7.07 12.27
N LEU A 56 -3.12 6.79 13.07
CA LEU A 56 -3.57 7.69 14.12
C LEU A 56 -2.95 7.30 15.46
N VAL A 57 -2.52 8.31 16.23
CA VAL A 57 -2.09 8.14 17.62
C VAL A 57 -2.90 9.08 18.48
N ASP A 58 -3.83 8.53 19.27
CA ASP A 58 -4.61 9.26 20.25
C ASP A 58 -3.86 9.34 21.57
N ILE A 59 -3.61 10.57 22.04
CA ILE A 59 -2.86 10.85 23.27
C ILE A 59 -3.78 11.58 24.25
N PRO A 60 -4.34 10.89 25.26
CA PRO A 60 -5.19 11.48 26.28
C PRO A 60 -4.53 12.64 27.01
N LYS A 61 -5.37 13.55 27.55
CA LYS A 61 -4.94 14.81 28.16
C LYS A 61 -3.93 14.62 29.28
N ASP A 62 -4.14 13.66 30.16
CA ASP A 62 -3.25 13.36 31.30
C ASP A 62 -1.90 12.81 30.82
N ILE A 63 -1.88 11.98 29.77
CA ILE A 63 -0.62 11.47 29.17
C ILE A 63 0.25 12.60 28.64
N GLN A 64 -0.36 13.68 28.11
CA GLN A 64 0.40 14.84 27.60
C GLN A 64 1.11 15.62 28.72
N THR A 65 0.63 15.53 29.95
CA THR A 65 1.19 16.25 31.11
C THR A 65 2.11 15.38 31.96
N PHE A 66 2.07 14.07 31.81
CA PHE A 66 2.93 13.15 32.56
C PHE A 66 4.41 13.27 32.12
N LYS A 67 5.30 13.18 33.11
CA LYS A 67 6.74 13.17 32.89
C LYS A 67 7.25 11.76 32.73
N ALA A 68 8.06 11.52 31.71
CA ALA A 68 8.76 10.26 31.49
C ALA A 68 10.20 10.51 31.09
N VAL A 69 11.07 9.53 31.34
CA VAL A 69 12.47 9.59 30.90
C VAL A 69 12.56 8.94 29.51
N TYR A 70 12.94 9.73 28.52
CA TYR A 70 13.21 9.20 27.19
C TYR A 70 14.51 8.39 27.18
N LYS A 71 14.41 7.08 27.03
CA LYS A 71 15.55 6.14 27.05
C LYS A 71 16.18 5.93 25.67
N GLY A 72 15.93 6.82 24.72
CA GLY A 72 16.42 6.70 23.35
C GLY A 72 15.68 5.64 22.54
N LYS A 73 16.13 5.43 21.32
CA LYS A 73 15.62 4.40 20.42
C LYS A 73 16.15 3.05 20.87
N LYS A 74 15.44 2.36 21.77
CA LYS A 74 15.67 0.92 21.92
C LYS A 74 15.23 0.26 20.62
N ASN A 75 15.89 -0.85 20.24
CA ASN A 75 15.44 -1.71 19.14
C ASN A 75 14.02 -2.18 19.47
N THR A 76 13.07 -1.31 19.21
CA THR A 76 11.66 -1.63 19.36
C THR A 76 11.39 -2.73 18.35
N LYS A 77 11.07 -3.90 18.84
CA LYS A 77 10.41 -4.92 18.02
C LYS A 77 9.11 -4.26 17.56
N VAL A 78 9.21 -3.53 16.45
CA VAL A 78 8.07 -2.94 15.80
C VAL A 78 7.12 -4.10 15.55
N ILE A 79 6.03 -4.09 16.21
CA ILE A 79 4.89 -4.98 16.13
C ILE A 79 5.25 -6.31 15.47
N SER A 80 5.42 -7.37 16.25
CA SER A 80 5.94 -8.68 15.80
C SER A 80 5.14 -9.30 14.64
N TYR A 81 3.90 -8.88 14.45
CA TYR A 81 3.01 -9.36 13.39
C TYR A 81 3.07 -8.52 12.09
N TYR A 82 3.62 -7.29 12.09
CA TYR A 82 3.75 -6.48 10.89
C TYR A 82 5.15 -6.64 10.27
N LYS A 83 5.29 -7.65 9.41
CA LYS A 83 6.54 -7.97 8.72
C LYS A 83 6.30 -7.88 7.20
N PRO A 84 6.45 -6.70 6.59
CA PRO A 84 6.35 -6.60 5.15
C PRO A 84 7.43 -7.46 4.49
N ASN A 85 7.03 -8.29 3.52
CA ASN A 85 8.00 -9.05 2.74
C ASN A 85 8.68 -8.11 1.74
N LEU A 86 9.96 -7.84 1.95
CA LEU A 86 10.76 -6.95 1.12
C LEU A 86 11.68 -7.72 0.15
N LYS A 87 11.73 -9.04 0.25
CA LYS A 87 12.59 -9.87 -0.59
C LYS A 87 11.74 -10.60 -1.64
N PRO A 88 12.13 -10.54 -2.91
CA PRO A 88 11.46 -11.31 -3.95
C PRO A 88 11.67 -12.81 -3.74
N ASN A 89 10.68 -13.61 -4.11
CA ASN A 89 10.83 -15.05 -4.20
C ASN A 89 11.33 -15.41 -5.60
N ILE A 90 12.55 -15.92 -5.70
CA ILE A 90 13.20 -16.23 -6.99
C ILE A 90 12.39 -17.25 -7.78
N ASN A 91 11.85 -18.29 -7.14
CA ASN A 91 11.05 -19.29 -7.83
C ASN A 91 9.77 -18.70 -8.47
N GLN A 92 9.16 -17.68 -7.80
CA GLN A 92 8.02 -16.96 -8.39
C GLN A 92 8.42 -16.08 -9.57
N ILE A 93 9.62 -15.51 -9.53
CA ILE A 93 10.19 -14.73 -10.66
C ILE A 93 10.41 -15.66 -11.84
N ASP A 94 11.02 -16.83 -11.64
CA ASP A 94 11.25 -17.81 -12.71
C ASP A 94 9.92 -18.31 -13.33
N GLN A 95 8.91 -18.54 -12.49
CA GLN A 95 7.57 -18.89 -12.98
C GLN A 95 6.95 -17.75 -13.80
N PHE A 96 7.10 -16.51 -13.34
CA PHE A 96 6.63 -15.34 -14.09
C PHE A 96 7.32 -15.21 -15.44
N ILE A 97 8.63 -15.39 -15.50
CA ILE A 97 9.39 -15.33 -16.77
C ILE A 97 8.87 -16.39 -17.75
N LYS A 98 8.72 -17.64 -17.30
CA LYS A 98 8.17 -18.71 -18.12
C LYS A 98 6.76 -18.42 -18.65
N LEU A 99 5.90 -17.83 -17.82
CA LEU A 99 4.56 -17.41 -18.24
C LEU A 99 4.62 -16.31 -19.30
N LEU A 100 5.54 -15.37 -19.12
CA LEU A 100 5.73 -14.26 -20.04
C LEU A 100 6.24 -14.75 -21.42
N GLU A 101 7.22 -15.66 -21.42
CA GLU A 101 7.78 -16.27 -22.64
C GLU A 101 6.75 -17.09 -23.44
N ASN A 102 5.79 -17.72 -22.76
CA ASN A 102 4.76 -18.54 -23.38
C ASN A 102 3.46 -17.78 -23.68
N SER A 103 3.41 -16.48 -23.38
CA SER A 103 2.19 -15.69 -23.61
C SER A 103 2.12 -15.14 -25.03
N GLU A 104 0.96 -15.30 -25.69
CA GLU A 104 0.76 -14.83 -27.06
C GLU A 104 0.42 -13.33 -27.14
N LYS A 105 -0.32 -12.80 -26.16
CA LYS A 105 -0.80 -11.41 -26.16
C LYS A 105 -0.67 -10.78 -24.77
N PRO A 106 0.54 -10.68 -24.23
CA PRO A 106 0.73 -10.11 -22.90
C PRO A 106 0.56 -8.60 -22.90
N ILE A 107 0.11 -8.06 -21.77
CA ILE A 107 0.11 -6.63 -21.47
C ILE A 107 0.58 -6.38 -20.05
N PHE A 108 1.39 -5.37 -19.84
CA PHE A 108 1.77 -4.93 -18.51
C PHE A 108 0.68 -4.04 -17.92
N TYR A 109 0.09 -4.46 -16.81
CA TYR A 109 -0.85 -3.65 -16.03
C TYR A 109 -0.16 -3.07 -14.81
N VAL A 110 0.15 -1.78 -14.86
CA VAL A 110 1.02 -1.08 -13.91
C VAL A 110 0.22 -0.29 -12.90
N GLY A 111 0.40 -0.61 -11.63
CA GLY A 111 -0.26 0.07 -10.51
C GLY A 111 0.66 1.01 -9.74
N GLY A 112 0.08 1.70 -8.72
CA GLY A 112 0.78 2.65 -7.86
C GLY A 112 1.92 2.07 -7.04
N GLY A 113 2.05 0.74 -6.96
CA GLY A 113 3.17 0.09 -6.30
C GLY A 113 4.53 0.45 -6.90
N VAL A 114 4.60 0.67 -8.23
CA VAL A 114 5.83 1.10 -8.91
C VAL A 114 6.22 2.51 -8.47
N ILE A 115 5.25 3.44 -8.43
CA ILE A 115 5.48 4.81 -7.95
C ILE A 115 5.98 4.80 -6.51
N ASN A 116 5.34 4.02 -5.64
CA ASN A 116 5.72 3.92 -4.23
C ASN A 116 7.10 3.27 -4.01
N SER A 117 7.57 2.48 -4.98
CA SER A 117 8.90 1.87 -4.95
C SER A 117 10.02 2.82 -5.44
N GLY A 118 9.66 3.99 -5.95
CA GLY A 118 10.57 5.06 -6.31
C GLY A 118 11.09 4.99 -7.75
N GLU A 119 11.93 5.96 -8.08
CA GLU A 119 12.41 6.20 -9.45
C GLU A 119 13.15 5.01 -10.07
N VAL A 120 13.91 4.27 -9.28
CA VAL A 120 14.63 3.08 -9.76
C VAL A 120 13.67 2.01 -10.26
N ALA A 121 12.53 1.83 -9.59
CA ALA A 121 11.50 0.88 -10.02
C ALA A 121 10.88 1.29 -11.35
N SER A 122 10.57 2.58 -11.54
CA SER A 122 10.06 3.12 -12.82
C SER A 122 11.07 2.95 -13.95
N LYS A 123 12.36 3.20 -13.71
CA LYS A 123 13.44 2.98 -14.69
C LYS A 123 13.58 1.49 -15.06
N ASN A 124 13.47 0.59 -14.09
CA ASN A 124 13.52 -0.85 -14.34
C ASN A 124 12.28 -1.33 -15.11
N LEU A 125 11.10 -0.82 -14.76
CA LEU A 125 9.89 -1.07 -15.53
C LEU A 125 10.03 -0.62 -16.98
N PHE A 126 10.56 0.58 -17.21
CA PHE A 126 10.81 1.07 -18.56
C PHE A 126 11.72 0.13 -19.36
N LYS A 127 12.84 -0.32 -18.76
CA LYS A 127 13.74 -1.28 -19.39
C LYS A 127 13.04 -2.60 -19.72
N LEU A 128 12.25 -3.12 -18.79
CA LEU A 128 11.50 -4.38 -18.96
C LEU A 128 10.52 -4.27 -20.13
N ILE A 129 9.73 -3.22 -20.18
CA ILE A 129 8.74 -2.99 -21.25
C ILE A 129 9.46 -2.85 -22.60
N LYS A 130 10.55 -2.09 -22.65
CA LYS A 130 11.35 -1.93 -23.89
C LYS A 130 12.00 -3.22 -24.35
N SER A 131 12.48 -4.06 -23.44
CA SER A 131 13.13 -5.34 -23.80
C SER A 131 12.13 -6.38 -24.30
N THR A 132 10.90 -6.37 -23.79
CA THR A 132 9.85 -7.32 -24.20
C THR A 132 9.05 -6.86 -25.40
N GLY A 133 8.98 -5.57 -25.67
CA GLY A 133 8.15 -5.00 -26.73
C GLY A 133 6.64 -5.00 -26.44
N PHE A 134 6.22 -5.44 -25.26
CA PHE A 134 4.80 -5.59 -24.93
C PHE A 134 4.15 -4.25 -24.55
N PRO A 135 2.84 -4.09 -24.84
CA PRO A 135 2.12 -2.89 -24.45
C PRO A 135 1.98 -2.77 -22.93
N CYS A 136 1.76 -1.54 -22.48
CA CYS A 136 1.60 -1.20 -21.07
C CYS A 136 0.37 -0.33 -20.86
N THR A 137 -0.48 -0.70 -19.91
CA THR A 137 -1.55 0.14 -19.39
C THR A 137 -1.33 0.46 -17.92
N GLN A 138 -1.83 1.59 -17.47
CA GLN A 138 -1.62 2.08 -16.11
C GLN A 138 -2.95 2.25 -15.37
N THR A 139 -2.95 1.97 -14.07
CA THR A 139 -4.06 2.39 -13.20
C THR A 139 -3.99 3.89 -12.95
N LEU A 140 -5.07 4.49 -12.44
CA LEU A 140 -5.05 5.90 -12.01
C LEU A 140 -3.89 6.18 -11.04
N MET A 141 -3.64 5.30 -10.07
CA MET A 141 -2.54 5.44 -9.11
C MET A 141 -1.17 5.04 -9.67
N GLY A 142 -1.14 4.43 -10.84
CA GLY A 142 0.08 4.06 -11.56
C GLY A 142 0.52 5.08 -12.60
N LEU A 143 -0.31 6.10 -12.88
CA LEU A 143 0.03 7.14 -13.86
C LEU A 143 1.36 7.82 -13.49
N GLY A 144 2.25 7.90 -14.47
CA GLY A 144 3.60 8.42 -14.28
C GLY A 144 4.66 7.36 -13.97
N ALA A 145 4.28 6.09 -13.72
CA ALA A 145 5.24 5.00 -13.57
C ALA A 145 5.94 4.65 -14.89
N TYR A 146 5.25 4.84 -16.01
CA TYR A 146 5.75 4.67 -17.36
C TYR A 146 5.38 5.89 -18.22
N PRO A 147 6.26 6.38 -19.14
CA PRO A 147 5.97 7.54 -19.97
C PRO A 147 4.76 7.31 -20.87
N THR A 148 3.78 8.20 -20.80
CA THR A 148 2.57 8.14 -21.66
C THR A 148 2.84 8.52 -23.10
N SER A 149 3.96 9.20 -23.37
CA SER A 149 4.43 9.55 -24.73
C SER A 149 5.07 8.39 -25.48
N ASP A 150 5.32 7.26 -24.80
CA ASP A 150 5.92 6.09 -25.42
C ASP A 150 4.88 5.26 -26.18
N ASN A 151 5.23 4.77 -27.37
CA ASN A 151 4.33 4.01 -28.25
C ASN A 151 3.80 2.70 -27.64
N GLN A 152 4.46 2.16 -26.63
CA GLN A 152 3.99 0.96 -25.91
C GLN A 152 2.97 1.30 -24.81
N CYS A 153 2.78 2.58 -24.48
CA CYS A 153 1.77 3.01 -23.54
C CYS A 153 0.40 3.16 -24.22
N VAL A 154 -0.53 2.29 -23.85
CA VAL A 154 -1.92 2.35 -24.37
C VAL A 154 -2.84 3.21 -23.47
N GLY A 155 -2.28 3.89 -22.48
CA GLY A 155 -3.00 4.81 -21.60
C GLY A 155 -3.52 4.16 -20.33
N MET A 156 -4.54 4.78 -19.73
CA MET A 156 -5.17 4.32 -18.49
C MET A 156 -6.36 3.40 -18.78
N LEU A 157 -6.50 2.36 -17.99
CA LEU A 157 -7.64 1.45 -18.01
C LEU A 157 -8.79 1.97 -17.13
N GLY A 158 -10.02 1.67 -17.51
CA GLY A 158 -11.22 1.89 -16.70
C GLY A 158 -12.22 2.86 -17.34
N MET A 159 -13.24 3.26 -16.57
CA MET A 159 -14.35 4.11 -17.03
C MET A 159 -13.88 5.47 -17.62
N HIS A 160 -12.82 6.02 -17.05
CA HIS A 160 -12.19 7.26 -17.49
C HIS A 160 -10.90 7.01 -18.30
N GLY A 161 -10.71 5.80 -18.75
CA GLY A 161 -9.51 5.38 -19.49
C GLY A 161 -9.61 5.61 -20.99
N THR A 162 -8.53 5.27 -21.68
CA THR A 162 -8.47 5.32 -23.15
C THR A 162 -9.21 4.14 -23.77
N TYR A 163 -9.70 4.32 -25.00
CA TYR A 163 -10.33 3.24 -25.75
C TYR A 163 -9.34 2.08 -25.98
N GLU A 164 -8.10 2.43 -26.34
CA GLU A 164 -7.03 1.46 -26.62
C GLU A 164 -6.71 0.58 -25.40
N ALA A 165 -6.62 1.18 -24.21
CA ALA A 165 -6.36 0.44 -22.97
C ALA A 165 -7.52 -0.52 -22.65
N ASN A 166 -8.76 -0.05 -22.76
CA ASN A 166 -9.94 -0.86 -22.48
C ASN A 166 -10.08 -2.01 -23.50
N MET A 167 -9.90 -1.73 -24.79
CA MET A 167 -9.97 -2.77 -25.84
C MET A 167 -8.82 -3.78 -25.72
N SER A 168 -7.62 -3.33 -25.38
CA SER A 168 -6.48 -4.24 -25.17
C SER A 168 -6.78 -5.29 -24.10
N ILE A 169 -7.37 -4.87 -22.97
CA ILE A 169 -7.76 -5.80 -21.89
C ILE A 169 -8.90 -6.73 -22.33
N CYS A 170 -9.90 -6.21 -23.07
CA CYS A 170 -11.00 -7.04 -23.55
C CYS A 170 -10.55 -8.13 -24.55
N LEU A 171 -9.48 -7.88 -25.30
CA LEU A 171 -8.93 -8.82 -26.29
C LEU A 171 -7.95 -9.83 -25.68
N LEU A 172 -7.55 -9.63 -24.42
CA LEU A 172 -6.73 -10.59 -23.71
C LEU A 172 -7.59 -11.78 -23.26
N TYR A 173 -7.04 -12.97 -23.42
CA TYR A 173 -7.57 -14.13 -22.72
C TYR A 173 -7.17 -14.00 -21.25
N THR A 174 -7.95 -13.28 -20.48
CA THR A 174 -7.69 -13.11 -19.05
C THR A 174 -7.99 -14.40 -18.34
N SER A 175 -7.02 -14.91 -17.61
CA SER A 175 -7.28 -15.85 -16.53
C SER A 175 -8.36 -15.24 -15.62
N PRO A 176 -9.42 -15.97 -15.24
CA PRO A 176 -10.49 -15.43 -14.41
C PRO A 176 -9.91 -14.86 -13.12
N SER A 177 -10.31 -13.63 -12.80
CA SER A 177 -9.98 -13.02 -11.52
C SER A 177 -10.51 -13.89 -10.38
N PRO A 178 -9.85 -13.95 -9.21
CA PRO A 178 -10.42 -14.62 -8.04
C PRO A 178 -11.83 -14.14 -7.67
N ARG A 179 -12.23 -12.94 -8.13
CA ARG A 179 -13.62 -12.44 -7.99
C ARG A 179 -14.58 -13.05 -8.99
N ASP A 180 -14.12 -13.44 -10.17
CA ASP A 180 -14.98 -14.01 -11.21
C ASP A 180 -15.42 -15.44 -10.87
N SER A 181 -14.62 -16.17 -10.08
CA SER A 181 -14.96 -17.49 -9.55
C SER A 181 -16.11 -17.47 -8.53
N VAL A 182 -16.45 -16.30 -7.98
CA VAL A 182 -17.55 -16.11 -7.02
C VAL A 182 -18.88 -15.82 -7.75
N LEU A 183 -18.82 -15.28 -8.96
CA LEU A 183 -20.01 -14.94 -9.78
C LEU A 183 -20.53 -16.11 -10.61
N SER A 184 -19.80 -17.22 -10.66
CA SER A 184 -20.18 -18.44 -11.40
C SER A 184 -20.83 -19.53 -10.54
N ARG A 185 -21.33 -19.19 -9.35
CA ARG A 185 -22.11 -20.08 -8.48
C ARG A 185 -23.54 -19.59 -8.28
#